data_28ad669d3e78bdb32de7c355e03edf50
#
_entry.id   28ad669d3e78bdb32de7c355e03edf50
#
_cell.length_a   1.000
_cell.length_b   1.000
_cell.length_c   1.000
_cell.angle_alpha   90.00
_cell.angle_beta   90.00
_cell.angle_gamma   90.00
#
_symmetry.space_group_name_H-M   'P 1'
#
loop_
_entity.id
_entity.type
_entity.pdbx_description
1 polymer ?
#
loop_
_entity_poly.entity_id
_entity_poly.type
_entity_poly.pdbx_seq_one_letter_code
_entity_poly.pdbx_strand_id
1 'polypeptide(L)'
;MAKKKKSFMTPKASRRKARKRLSTTSARVKKEFTYRGFTMEELNQMPMWPEDEDQDYIVGLLPSRVRRSLGRGMSTENEHFLARVQRSGSKTVRTHRRDMPILPQFVGRRIAIHNGQHFVEVEIKPEMIG
;
A
#
# COMPACT_ATOMS: atom_id res chain seq x y z
N MET A 1 -9.66 -19.36 -54.95
CA MET A 1 -9.90 -18.70 -53.64
C MET A 1 -10.94 -19.49 -52.85
N ALA A 2 -10.55 -20.18 -51.76
CA ALA A 2 -11.45 -21.02 -50.99
C ALA A 2 -12.30 -20.13 -50.02
N LYS A 3 -13.65 -20.16 -50.20
CA LYS A 3 -14.59 -19.48 -49.29
C LYS A 3 -14.57 -20.14 -47.92
N LYS A 4 -14.08 -19.43 -46.90
CA LYS A 4 -14.17 -19.84 -45.48
C LYS A 4 -15.63 -20.08 -45.10
N LYS A 5 -16.03 -21.34 -44.82
CA LYS A 5 -17.35 -21.72 -44.30
C LYS A 5 -17.55 -21.01 -42.96
N LYS A 6 -18.53 -20.11 -42.85
CA LYS A 6 -18.98 -19.55 -41.58
C LYS A 6 -19.59 -20.68 -40.74
N SER A 7 -18.95 -21.10 -39.67
CA SER A 7 -19.52 -22.08 -38.74
C SER A 7 -20.69 -21.43 -37.98
N PHE A 8 -21.87 -22.02 -38.12
CA PHE A 8 -23.04 -21.61 -37.34
C PHE A 8 -22.84 -21.98 -35.89
N MET A 9 -22.72 -20.94 -35.03
CA MET A 9 -22.61 -21.16 -33.60
C MET A 9 -24.00 -21.45 -33.00
N THR A 10 -24.08 -22.49 -32.17
CA THR A 10 -25.33 -22.80 -31.44
C THR A 10 -25.69 -21.63 -30.50
N PRO A 11 -26.99 -21.40 -30.22
CA PRO A 11 -27.44 -20.31 -29.34
C PRO A 11 -26.76 -20.32 -27.97
N LYS A 12 -26.45 -21.51 -27.44
CA LYS A 12 -25.75 -21.71 -26.17
C LYS A 12 -24.28 -21.22 -26.25
N ALA A 13 -23.60 -21.53 -27.35
CA ALA A 13 -22.20 -21.09 -27.60
C ALA A 13 -22.12 -19.57 -27.82
N SER A 14 -23.11 -19.00 -28.51
CA SER A 14 -23.25 -17.56 -28.73
C SER A 14 -23.41 -16.80 -27.38
N ARG A 15 -24.32 -17.26 -26.49
CA ARG A 15 -24.54 -16.70 -25.16
C ARG A 15 -23.29 -16.80 -24.29
N ARG A 16 -22.56 -17.92 -24.33
CA ARG A 16 -21.31 -18.11 -23.60
C ARG A 16 -20.22 -17.14 -24.09
N LYS A 17 -20.12 -16.94 -25.40
CA LYS A 17 -19.16 -15.99 -26.00
C LYS A 17 -19.51 -14.55 -25.65
N ALA A 18 -20.80 -14.19 -25.63
CA ALA A 18 -21.26 -12.87 -25.22
C ALA A 18 -20.93 -12.60 -23.71
N ARG A 19 -21.20 -13.57 -22.82
CA ARG A 19 -20.81 -13.46 -21.39
C ARG A 19 -19.30 -13.28 -21.21
N LYS A 20 -18.48 -14.03 -21.96
CA LYS A 20 -17.01 -13.91 -21.89
C LYS A 20 -16.54 -12.55 -22.39
N ARG A 21 -17.17 -11.99 -23.44
CA ARG A 21 -16.90 -10.63 -23.90
C ARG A 21 -17.26 -9.56 -22.88
N LEU A 22 -18.45 -9.65 -22.28
CA LEU A 22 -18.89 -8.74 -21.22
C LEU A 22 -17.97 -8.80 -20.01
N SER A 23 -17.47 -9.98 -19.60
CA SER A 23 -16.55 -10.13 -18.49
C SER A 23 -15.13 -9.59 -18.78
N THR A 24 -14.71 -9.58 -20.05
CA THR A 24 -13.43 -8.99 -20.46
C THR A 24 -13.53 -7.49 -20.74
N THR A 25 -14.72 -6.99 -21.11
CA THR A 25 -14.93 -5.56 -21.42
C THR A 25 -15.33 -4.76 -20.18
N SER A 26 -15.88 -5.41 -19.16
CA SER A 26 -16.01 -4.83 -17.84
C SER A 26 -14.61 -4.74 -17.24
N ALA A 27 -13.90 -3.63 -17.55
CA ALA A 27 -12.71 -3.26 -16.81
C ALA A 27 -13.12 -3.23 -15.33
N ARG A 28 -12.74 -4.26 -14.60
CA ARG A 28 -12.94 -4.32 -13.16
C ARG A 28 -12.22 -3.10 -12.61
N VAL A 29 -12.98 -2.06 -12.29
CA VAL A 29 -12.44 -0.87 -11.64
C VAL A 29 -11.70 -1.39 -10.43
N LYS A 30 -10.37 -1.28 -10.44
CA LYS A 30 -9.56 -1.67 -9.29
C LYS A 30 -10.05 -0.82 -8.14
N LYS A 31 -10.65 -1.47 -7.15
CA LYS A 31 -11.11 -0.78 -5.95
C LYS A 31 -9.90 -0.09 -5.35
N GLU A 32 -9.99 1.21 -5.18
CA GLU A 32 -8.96 2.01 -4.57
C GLU A 32 -8.70 1.52 -3.15
N PHE A 33 -7.43 1.42 -2.76
CA PHE A 33 -7.07 0.97 -1.42
C PHE A 33 -7.42 2.07 -0.42
N THR A 34 -8.17 1.69 0.61
CA THR A 34 -8.49 2.57 1.74
C THR A 34 -8.03 1.91 3.03
N TYR A 35 -7.37 2.68 3.90
CA TYR A 35 -6.98 2.25 5.23
C TYR A 35 -7.92 2.87 6.27
N ARG A 36 -8.72 2.03 6.93
CA ARG A 36 -9.74 2.46 7.92
C ARG A 36 -10.71 3.53 7.41
N GLY A 37 -11.00 3.51 6.12
CA GLY A 37 -11.93 4.45 5.47
C GLY A 37 -11.25 5.61 4.75
N PHE A 38 -9.97 5.89 5.03
CA PHE A 38 -9.21 6.98 4.44
C PHE A 38 -8.43 6.53 3.21
N THR A 39 -8.36 7.37 2.20
CA THR A 39 -7.53 7.17 1.01
C THR A 39 -6.06 7.44 1.32
N MET A 40 -5.15 7.01 0.44
CA MET A 40 -3.71 7.26 0.64
C MET A 40 -3.36 8.74 0.60
N GLU A 41 -4.11 9.54 -0.15
CA GLU A 41 -3.92 10.99 -0.24
C GLU A 41 -4.28 11.67 1.08
N GLU A 42 -5.43 11.33 1.65
CA GLU A 42 -5.88 11.82 2.96
C GLU A 42 -4.90 11.42 4.07
N LEU A 43 -4.45 10.15 4.09
CA LEU A 43 -3.47 9.67 5.08
C LEU A 43 -2.14 10.42 5.01
N ASN A 44 -1.68 10.81 3.82
CA ASN A 44 -0.43 11.56 3.68
C ASN A 44 -0.55 13.02 4.11
N GLN A 45 -1.76 13.58 4.12
CA GLN A 45 -2.05 14.95 4.56
C GLN A 45 -2.32 15.02 6.07
N MET A 46 -2.73 13.90 6.70
CA MET A 46 -3.02 13.86 8.13
C MET A 46 -1.77 14.12 8.96
N PRO A 47 -1.90 14.87 10.07
CA PRO A 47 -0.84 15.03 11.05
C PRO A 47 -0.57 13.70 11.78
N MET A 48 0.65 13.54 12.28
CA MET A 48 1.01 12.36 13.06
C MET A 48 0.30 12.34 14.42
N TRP A 49 0.20 13.51 15.06
CA TRP A 49 -0.47 13.74 16.34
C TRP A 49 -1.55 14.80 16.18
N PRO A 50 -2.64 14.75 16.94
CA PRO A 50 -3.70 15.76 16.85
C PRO A 50 -3.19 17.11 17.35
N GLU A 51 -3.51 18.15 16.62
CA GLU A 51 -3.34 19.54 17.07
C GLU A 51 -4.61 20.00 17.82
N ASP A 52 -5.78 19.54 17.36
CA ASP A 52 -7.10 19.79 17.96
C ASP A 52 -7.74 18.46 18.41
N GLU A 53 -8.64 18.50 19.42
CA GLU A 53 -9.28 17.32 20.01
C GLU A 53 -10.15 16.53 19.02
N ASP A 54 -10.75 17.20 18.05
CA ASP A 54 -11.66 16.60 17.04
C ASP A 54 -10.95 16.21 15.74
N GLN A 55 -9.62 16.38 15.65
CA GLN A 55 -8.88 16.12 14.42
C GLN A 55 -8.49 14.65 14.29
N ASP A 56 -8.75 14.07 13.11
CA ASP A 56 -8.22 12.74 12.76
C ASP A 56 -6.69 12.79 12.61
N TYR A 57 -6.01 11.81 13.18
CA TYR A 57 -4.55 11.72 13.17
C TYR A 57 -4.06 10.30 12.92
N ILE A 58 -2.88 10.19 12.28
CA ILE A 58 -2.33 8.90 11.82
C ILE A 58 -2.18 7.91 12.98
N VAL A 59 -1.61 8.34 14.11
CA VAL A 59 -1.33 7.45 15.24
C VAL A 59 -2.62 6.85 15.81
N GLY A 60 -3.74 7.58 15.80
CA GLY A 60 -5.04 7.09 16.23
C GLY A 60 -5.58 5.94 15.38
N LEU A 61 -5.27 5.95 14.08
CA LEU A 61 -5.68 4.90 13.14
C LEU A 61 -4.81 3.64 13.21
N LEU A 62 -3.59 3.73 13.76
CA LEU A 62 -2.66 2.60 13.83
C LEU A 62 -3.09 1.56 14.89
N PRO A 63 -2.61 0.30 14.78
CA PRO A 63 -2.86 -0.74 15.78
C PRO A 63 -2.41 -0.33 17.18
N SER A 64 -3.05 -0.90 18.22
CA SER A 64 -2.82 -0.54 19.63
C SER A 64 -1.36 -0.66 20.05
N ARG A 65 -0.65 -1.68 19.56
CA ARG A 65 0.79 -1.87 19.83
C ARG A 65 1.59 -0.67 19.35
N VAL A 66 1.35 -0.23 18.13
CA VAL A 66 2.05 0.89 17.49
C VAL A 66 1.70 2.21 18.18
N ARG A 67 0.40 2.46 18.46
CA ARG A 67 -0.04 3.64 19.22
C ARG A 67 0.67 3.75 20.56
N ARG A 68 0.73 2.64 21.31
CA ARG A 68 1.41 2.61 22.59
C ARG A 68 2.92 2.86 22.46
N SER A 69 3.55 2.29 21.43
CA SER A 69 4.97 2.48 21.17
C SER A 69 5.30 3.93 20.84
N LEU A 70 4.53 4.53 19.95
CA LEU A 70 4.70 5.94 19.56
C LEU A 70 4.34 6.91 20.69
N GLY A 71 3.30 6.60 21.50
CA GLY A 71 2.91 7.40 22.66
C GLY A 71 3.96 7.47 23.77
N ARG A 72 4.87 6.49 23.83
CA ARG A 72 6.03 6.50 24.76
C ARG A 72 7.23 7.28 24.25
N GLY A 73 7.14 7.78 23.03
CA GLY A 73 8.24 8.46 22.33
C GLY A 73 8.96 7.53 21.35
N MET A 74 9.45 8.11 20.30
CA MET A 74 10.27 7.44 19.29
C MET A 74 11.73 7.41 19.77
N SER A 75 12.44 6.30 19.51
CA SER A 75 13.87 6.26 19.81
C SER A 75 14.64 7.15 18.83
N THR A 76 15.76 7.72 19.28
CA THR A 76 16.64 8.58 18.46
C THR A 76 17.06 7.90 17.15
N GLU A 77 17.29 6.59 17.18
CA GLU A 77 17.65 5.81 16.01
C GLU A 77 16.50 5.69 15.01
N ASN A 78 15.24 5.59 15.48
CA ASN A 78 14.06 5.59 14.63
C ASN A 78 13.80 6.97 14.03
N GLU A 79 14.05 8.04 14.77
CA GLU A 79 14.00 9.41 14.26
C GLU A 79 15.05 9.64 13.16
N HIS A 80 16.27 9.19 13.41
CA HIS A 80 17.32 9.20 12.39
C HIS A 80 16.98 8.41 11.14
N PHE A 81 16.33 7.25 11.32
CA PHE A 81 15.88 6.45 10.19
C PHE A 81 14.79 7.19 9.40
N LEU A 82 13.81 7.78 10.09
CA LEU A 82 12.75 8.57 9.49
C LEU A 82 13.32 9.73 8.65
N ALA A 83 14.22 10.51 9.24
CA ALA A 83 14.89 11.63 8.57
C ALA A 83 15.69 11.17 7.33
N ARG A 84 16.33 10.00 7.41
CA ARG A 84 17.09 9.42 6.29
C ARG A 84 16.14 8.97 5.16
N VAL A 85 15.01 8.36 5.49
CA VAL A 85 14.00 7.97 4.50
C VAL A 85 13.44 9.23 3.81
N GLN A 86 13.15 10.28 4.53
CA GLN A 86 12.65 11.54 3.95
C GLN A 86 13.64 12.17 2.96
N ARG A 87 14.95 12.17 3.31
CA ARG A 87 16.01 12.73 2.44
C ARG A 87 16.34 11.87 1.24
N SER A 88 16.14 10.55 1.33
CA SER A 88 16.65 9.60 0.31
C SER A 88 15.89 9.64 -1.02
N GLY A 89 14.70 10.25 -1.07
CA GLY A 89 13.85 10.24 -2.26
C GLY A 89 13.52 8.81 -2.72
N SER A 90 13.99 8.41 -3.90
CA SER A 90 13.75 7.07 -4.48
C SER A 90 14.83 6.03 -4.15
N LYS A 91 15.92 6.43 -3.43
CA LYS A 91 17.01 5.51 -3.12
C LYS A 91 16.63 4.53 -2.03
N THR A 92 17.08 3.28 -2.12
CA THR A 92 16.88 2.26 -1.10
C THR A 92 17.60 2.64 0.19
N VAL A 93 16.88 2.66 1.30
CA VAL A 93 17.42 2.95 2.64
C VAL A 93 17.59 1.66 3.42
N ARG A 94 18.80 1.41 3.95
CA ARG A 94 19.11 0.24 4.78
C ARG A 94 18.81 0.50 6.24
N THR A 95 18.22 -0.49 6.91
CA THR A 95 17.93 -0.43 8.35
C THR A 95 18.12 -1.78 9.03
N HIS A 96 18.61 -1.73 10.28
CA HIS A 96 18.60 -2.87 11.20
C HIS A 96 17.38 -2.85 12.13
N ARG A 97 16.61 -1.74 12.12
CA ARG A 97 15.45 -1.57 13.01
C ARG A 97 14.27 -2.38 12.51
N ARG A 98 13.65 -3.12 13.43
CA ARG A 98 12.46 -3.94 13.18
C ARG A 98 11.24 -3.48 13.94
N ASP A 99 11.44 -2.56 14.87
CA ASP A 99 10.44 -1.98 15.75
C ASP A 99 9.75 -0.75 15.13
N MET A 100 10.32 -0.19 14.06
CA MET A 100 9.74 0.96 13.38
C MET A 100 8.43 0.59 12.69
N PRO A 101 7.30 1.26 13.01
CA PRO A 101 6.03 1.05 12.31
C PRO A 101 6.11 1.59 10.88
N ILE A 102 5.34 0.95 10.01
CA ILE A 102 5.23 1.41 8.62
C ILE A 102 4.20 2.53 8.55
N LEU A 103 4.70 3.74 8.28
CA LEU A 103 3.88 4.93 8.14
C LEU A 103 3.43 5.13 6.69
N PRO A 104 2.31 5.86 6.43
CA PRO A 104 1.83 6.14 5.07
C PRO A 104 2.90 6.76 4.16
N GLN A 105 3.74 7.64 4.69
CA GLN A 105 4.85 8.28 3.96
C GLN A 105 5.94 7.33 3.45
N PHE A 106 5.95 6.06 3.88
CA PHE A 106 6.88 5.05 3.38
C PHE A 106 6.35 4.30 2.17
N VAL A 107 5.07 4.41 1.86
CA VAL A 107 4.44 3.71 0.74
C VAL A 107 5.09 4.11 -0.58
N GLY A 108 5.38 3.11 -1.42
CA GLY A 108 6.09 3.29 -2.69
C GLY A 108 7.62 3.39 -2.56
N ARG A 109 8.17 3.40 -1.35
CA ARG A 109 9.63 3.43 -1.12
C ARG A 109 10.20 2.02 -0.99
N ARG A 110 11.49 1.88 -1.29
CA ARG A 110 12.25 0.64 -1.09
C ARG A 110 13.09 0.76 0.17
N ILE A 111 12.87 -0.16 1.11
CA ILE A 111 13.60 -0.23 2.36
C ILE A 111 14.29 -1.59 2.45
N ALA A 112 15.58 -1.61 2.70
CA ALA A 112 16.36 -2.82 2.89
C ALA A 112 16.49 -3.12 4.39
N ILE A 113 15.81 -4.18 4.83
CA ILE A 113 15.74 -4.60 6.23
C ILE A 113 16.72 -5.74 6.46
N HIS A 114 17.51 -5.65 7.53
CA HIS A 114 18.46 -6.69 7.88
C HIS A 114 17.76 -7.90 8.50
N ASN A 115 17.99 -9.10 7.93
CA ASN A 115 17.36 -10.35 8.38
C ASN A 115 18.22 -11.14 9.39
N GLY A 116 19.40 -10.63 9.75
CA GLY A 116 20.40 -11.30 10.58
C GLY A 116 21.69 -11.65 9.81
N GLN A 117 21.60 -11.91 8.51
CA GLN A 117 22.74 -12.22 7.64
C GLN A 117 22.99 -11.13 6.59
N HIS A 118 21.94 -10.70 5.90
CA HIS A 118 22.02 -9.73 4.81
C HIS A 118 20.81 -8.79 4.82
N PHE A 119 20.87 -7.76 3.98
CA PHE A 119 19.78 -6.82 3.78
C PHE A 119 18.84 -7.32 2.70
N VAL A 120 17.56 -7.46 3.03
CA VAL A 120 16.48 -7.81 2.10
C VAL A 120 15.75 -6.54 1.71
N GLU A 121 15.69 -6.25 0.42
CA GLU A 121 14.95 -5.11 -0.10
C GLU A 121 13.46 -5.43 -0.16
N VAL A 122 12.66 -4.55 0.44
CA VAL A 122 11.20 -4.63 0.47
C VAL A 122 10.63 -3.35 -0.10
N GLU A 123 9.75 -3.48 -1.08
CA GLU A 123 8.93 -2.37 -1.57
C GLU A 123 7.70 -2.24 -0.66
N ILE A 124 7.55 -1.08 -0.05
CA ILE A 124 6.46 -0.83 0.89
C ILE A 124 5.16 -0.59 0.13
N LYS A 125 4.20 -1.49 0.32
CA LYS A 125 2.86 -1.41 -0.25
C LYS A 125 1.88 -0.76 0.74
N PRO A 126 0.76 -0.19 0.26
CA PRO A 126 -0.26 0.40 1.14
C PRO A 126 -0.82 -0.59 2.18
N GLU A 127 -0.91 -1.87 1.83
CA GLU A 127 -1.40 -2.96 2.69
C GLU A 127 -0.50 -3.25 3.90
N MET A 128 0.72 -2.70 3.93
CA MET A 128 1.71 -2.92 5.00
C MET A 128 1.66 -1.84 6.09
N ILE A 129 0.73 -0.88 6.03
CA ILE A 129 0.60 0.20 7.02
C ILE A 129 0.23 -0.38 8.40
N GLY A 130 1.01 -0.02 9.44
CA GLY A 130 0.72 -0.34 10.85
C GLY A 130 1.70 -1.29 11.53
#